data_946bf387512438f9efe2421a7900a42a
#
_entry.id   946bf387512438f9efe2421a7900a42a
#
_cell.length_a   1.000
_cell.length_b   1.000
_cell.length_c   1.000
_cell.angle_alpha   90.00
_cell.angle_beta   90.00
_cell.angle_gamma   90.00
#
_symmetry.space_group_name_H-M   'P 1'
#
loop_
_entity.id
_entity.type
_entity.pdbx_description
1 polymer ?
#
loop_
_entity_poly.entity_id
_entity_poly.type
_entity_poly.pdbx_seq_one_letter_code
_entity_poly.pdbx_strand_id
1 'polypeptide(L)'
;MIYTVPDFQNPAGVTLSFARRKQLIALANCHGLIVLEDTPCRHIRFSGQNLPTLQSLDTEGRVIHLGSFSKVLVPGLRIGWVVAAPALLSRLGLLRVAADTQTSTLQMAAASLFLDHHDLTAHIAPLQTAYARKQEAILDAIRQHFPQKITVTDPEGRPFIWATFPDGFDATAFMRDVALQQARVRKPNLLAKATGSARLPFANQRPRSLPAPTFDP
;
A
#
# COMPACT_ATOMS: atom_id res chain seq x y z
N MET A 1 8.76 20.18 -2.36
CA MET A 1 7.83 19.21 -1.73
C MET A 1 8.36 17.80 -1.96
N ILE A 2 8.23 16.92 -0.97
CA ILE A 2 8.61 15.50 -1.03
C ILE A 2 7.33 14.67 -0.85
N TYR A 3 7.02 13.77 -1.80
CA TYR A 3 5.97 12.76 -1.63
C TYR A 3 6.61 11.43 -1.24
N THR A 4 6.07 10.79 -0.20
CA THR A 4 6.58 9.49 0.25
C THR A 4 5.47 8.58 0.78
N VAL A 5 5.65 7.27 0.60
CA VAL A 5 4.84 6.22 1.22
C VAL A 5 5.75 5.45 2.19
N PRO A 6 5.84 5.88 3.47
CA PRO A 6 6.84 5.35 4.39
C PRO A 6 6.53 3.94 4.90
N ASP A 7 5.28 3.51 4.83
CA ASP A 7 4.85 2.16 5.23
C ASP A 7 4.39 1.38 4.00
N PHE A 8 5.07 0.27 3.69
CA PHE A 8 4.73 -0.64 2.58
C PHE A 8 4.63 0.07 1.23
N GLN A 9 5.70 0.73 0.82
CA GLN A 9 5.77 1.51 -0.42
C GLN A 9 5.27 0.71 -1.64
N ASN A 10 4.51 1.35 -2.50
CA ASN A 10 4.02 0.77 -3.74
C ASN A 10 5.00 1.05 -4.90
N PRO A 11 5.58 0.04 -5.56
CA PRO A 11 5.15 -1.36 -5.55
C PRO A 11 5.97 -2.31 -4.65
N ALA A 12 7.13 -1.89 -4.15
CA ALA A 12 8.14 -2.78 -3.57
C ALA A 12 7.78 -3.35 -2.17
N GLY A 13 6.79 -2.79 -1.46
CA GLY A 13 6.42 -3.23 -0.11
C GLY A 13 7.39 -2.80 0.99
N VAL A 14 8.39 -1.97 0.66
CA VAL A 14 9.43 -1.54 1.61
C VAL A 14 8.87 -0.57 2.64
N THR A 15 9.29 -0.73 3.89
CA THR A 15 9.01 0.20 4.98
C THR A 15 10.24 1.06 5.26
N LEU A 16 10.06 2.38 5.33
CA LEU A 16 11.11 3.33 5.67
C LEU A 16 11.49 3.17 7.15
N SER A 17 12.76 2.86 7.43
CA SER A 17 13.25 2.65 8.79
C SER A 17 13.11 3.90 9.66
N PHE A 18 13.06 3.71 10.98
CA PHE A 18 12.94 4.83 11.91
C PHE A 18 14.08 5.86 11.76
N ALA A 19 15.32 5.39 11.55
CA ALA A 19 16.46 6.25 11.31
C ALA A 19 16.28 7.11 10.05
N ARG A 20 15.78 6.52 8.95
CA ARG A 20 15.49 7.22 7.71
C ARG A 20 14.33 8.21 7.84
N ARG A 21 13.31 7.89 8.66
CA ARG A 21 12.22 8.84 8.96
C ARG A 21 12.76 10.10 9.64
N LYS A 22 13.62 9.96 10.66
CA LYS A 22 14.27 11.09 11.33
C LYS A 22 15.16 11.90 10.38
N GLN A 23 15.95 11.24 9.54
CA GLN A 23 16.77 11.92 8.53
C GLN A 23 15.93 12.72 7.54
N LEU A 24 14.81 12.15 7.07
CA LEU A 24 13.91 12.84 6.15
C LEU A 24 13.30 14.10 6.76
N ILE A 25 12.86 14.03 8.03
CA ILE A 25 12.34 15.21 8.75
C ILE A 25 13.43 16.27 8.93
N ALA A 26 14.64 15.87 9.33
CA ALA A 26 15.75 16.81 9.48
C ALA A 26 16.09 17.52 8.16
N LEU A 27 16.12 16.79 7.04
CA LEU A 27 16.33 17.37 5.70
C LEU A 27 15.18 18.30 5.30
N ALA A 28 13.94 17.90 5.56
CA ALA A 28 12.78 18.73 5.24
C ALA A 28 12.82 20.07 6.01
N ASN A 29 13.17 20.04 7.29
CA ASN A 29 13.33 21.22 8.11
C ASN A 29 14.49 22.10 7.62
N CYS A 30 15.66 21.52 7.38
CA CYS A 30 16.85 22.24 6.90
C CYS A 30 16.59 23.00 5.59
N HIS A 31 15.82 22.39 4.67
CA HIS A 31 15.55 22.96 3.35
C HIS A 31 14.18 23.60 3.19
N GLY A 32 13.41 23.76 4.26
CA GLY A 32 12.07 24.36 4.21
C GLY A 32 11.07 23.58 3.35
N LEU A 33 11.19 22.25 3.24
CA LEU A 33 10.38 21.43 2.36
C LEU A 33 9.13 20.89 3.06
N ILE A 34 8.01 20.90 2.35
CA ILE A 34 6.80 20.20 2.76
C ILE A 34 6.93 18.71 2.40
N VAL A 35 6.57 17.85 3.34
CA VAL A 35 6.52 16.39 3.15
C VAL A 35 5.06 15.95 3.07
N LEU A 36 4.70 15.27 1.99
CA LEU A 36 3.41 14.60 1.83
C LEU A 36 3.59 13.12 2.18
N GLU A 37 3.13 12.73 3.36
CA GLU A 37 3.19 11.37 3.89
C GLU A 37 1.90 10.63 3.56
N ASP A 38 1.95 9.65 2.65
CA ASP A 38 0.79 8.87 2.24
C ASP A 38 0.82 7.46 2.86
N THR A 39 -0.17 7.13 3.71
CA THR A 39 -0.17 5.90 4.51
C THR A 39 -1.42 5.03 4.35
N PRO A 40 -1.89 4.74 3.12
CA PRO A 40 -3.18 4.09 2.90
C PRO A 40 -3.23 2.64 3.40
N CYS A 41 -2.09 2.00 3.60
CA CYS A 41 -1.98 0.61 4.02
C CYS A 41 -1.35 0.43 5.41
N ARG A 42 -1.01 1.51 6.13
CA ARG A 42 -0.28 1.46 7.40
C ARG A 42 -0.90 0.48 8.41
N HIS A 43 -2.22 0.48 8.51
CA HIS A 43 -2.95 -0.38 9.45
C HIS A 43 -3.03 -1.86 9.01
N ILE A 44 -2.64 -2.19 7.77
CA ILE A 44 -2.57 -3.57 7.28
C ILE A 44 -1.14 -4.12 7.48
N ARG A 45 -0.62 -3.94 8.68
CA ARG A 45 0.62 -4.59 9.12
C ARG A 45 0.26 -5.90 9.80
N PHE A 46 0.92 -6.99 9.42
CA PHE A 46 0.70 -8.31 10.00
C PHE A 46 1.97 -8.96 10.56
N SER A 47 3.11 -8.32 10.39
CA SER A 47 4.38 -8.69 11.05
C SER A 47 5.21 -7.45 11.38
N GLY A 48 6.27 -7.59 12.20
CA GLY A 48 7.12 -6.48 12.62
C GLY A 48 6.44 -5.50 13.57
N GLN A 49 6.96 -4.28 13.67
CA GLN A 49 6.49 -3.24 14.58
C GLN A 49 5.98 -2.00 13.85
N ASN A 50 4.95 -1.37 14.39
CA ASN A 50 4.50 -0.07 13.91
C ASN A 50 5.52 1.02 14.26
N LEU A 51 6.04 1.69 13.24
CA LEU A 51 6.94 2.81 13.42
C LEU A 51 6.16 4.13 13.55
N PRO A 52 6.69 5.15 14.26
CA PRO A 52 6.09 6.48 14.28
C PRO A 52 5.91 7.05 12.87
N THR A 53 4.82 7.77 12.63
CA THR A 53 4.61 8.49 11.36
C THR A 53 5.61 9.63 11.22
N LEU A 54 5.83 10.11 10.00
CA LEU A 54 6.62 11.33 9.78
C LEU A 54 5.91 12.52 10.44
N GLN A 55 4.60 12.56 10.38
CA GLN A 55 3.79 13.59 11.03
C GLN A 55 3.98 13.61 12.55
N SER A 56 4.08 12.46 13.21
CA SER A 56 4.33 12.40 14.66
C SER A 56 5.77 12.80 15.06
N LEU A 57 6.70 12.85 14.13
CA LEU A 57 8.07 13.30 14.29
C LEU A 57 8.26 14.77 13.90
N ASP A 58 7.26 15.38 13.30
CA ASP A 58 7.31 16.74 12.78
C ASP A 58 7.12 17.76 13.93
N THR A 59 8.08 18.65 14.10
CA THR A 59 8.05 19.74 15.08
C THR A 59 7.84 21.13 14.47
N GLU A 60 7.85 21.23 13.12
CA GLU A 60 7.77 22.50 12.41
C GLU A 60 6.49 22.67 11.57
N GLY A 61 5.58 21.66 11.62
CA GLY A 61 4.32 21.72 10.87
C GLY A 61 4.49 21.56 9.36
N ARG A 62 5.52 20.81 8.92
CA ARG A 62 5.86 20.62 7.51
C ARG A 62 5.29 19.34 6.90
N VAL A 63 4.77 18.42 7.72
CA VAL A 63 4.23 17.16 7.23
C VAL A 63 2.72 17.26 7.04
N ILE A 64 2.28 16.88 5.85
CA ILE A 64 0.88 16.63 5.52
C ILE A 64 0.70 15.11 5.49
N HIS A 65 0.01 14.56 6.48
CA HIS A 65 -0.27 13.14 6.59
C HIS A 65 -1.61 12.80 5.94
N LEU A 66 -1.60 11.81 5.05
CA LEU A 66 -2.77 11.28 4.36
C LEU A 66 -3.09 9.87 4.85
N GLY A 67 -4.35 9.66 5.22
CA GLY A 67 -4.87 8.34 5.55
C GLY A 67 -6.11 8.00 4.74
N SER A 68 -6.51 6.71 4.75
CA SER A 68 -7.65 6.26 3.94
C SER A 68 -8.37 5.07 4.59
N PHE A 69 -9.70 5.07 4.55
CA PHE A 69 -10.53 3.93 4.92
C PHE A 69 -10.62 2.85 3.83
N SER A 70 -10.11 3.12 2.63
CA SER A 70 -10.26 2.21 1.49
C SER A 70 -9.64 0.83 1.69
N LYS A 71 -8.67 0.68 2.58
CA LYS A 71 -7.97 -0.59 2.83
C LYS A 71 -8.37 -1.26 4.14
N VAL A 72 -8.89 -0.47 5.08
CA VAL A 72 -9.21 -0.93 6.43
C VAL A 72 -10.72 -1.07 6.67
N LEU A 73 -11.56 -0.43 5.85
CA LEU A 73 -13.00 -0.52 5.93
C LEU A 73 -13.57 -0.98 4.58
N VAL A 74 -14.01 -0.07 3.74
CA VAL A 74 -14.58 -0.39 2.43
C VAL A 74 -14.03 0.54 1.35
N PRO A 75 -13.42 0.00 0.27
CA PRO A 75 -12.87 0.84 -0.80
C PRO A 75 -13.93 1.73 -1.49
N GLY A 76 -15.18 1.28 -1.53
CA GLY A 76 -16.31 2.00 -2.13
C GLY A 76 -16.75 3.26 -1.37
N LEU A 77 -16.38 3.42 -0.11
CA LEU A 77 -16.69 4.64 0.67
C LEU A 77 -15.97 5.89 0.13
N ARG A 78 -14.83 5.73 -0.54
CA ARG A 78 -14.05 6.85 -1.09
C ARG A 78 -13.71 7.94 -0.06
N ILE A 79 -13.48 7.56 1.20
CA ILE A 79 -13.15 8.46 2.30
C ILE A 79 -11.67 8.32 2.65
N GLY A 80 -11.02 9.45 2.81
CA GLY A 80 -9.70 9.61 3.40
C GLY A 80 -9.70 10.80 4.35
N TRP A 81 -8.61 10.99 5.05
CA TRP A 81 -8.39 12.12 5.96
C TRP A 81 -7.01 12.72 5.77
N VAL A 82 -6.89 13.96 6.21
CA VAL A 82 -5.64 14.72 6.20
C VAL A 82 -5.37 15.23 7.60
N VAL A 83 -4.12 15.09 8.05
CA VAL A 83 -3.61 15.72 9.27
C VAL A 83 -2.44 16.60 8.88
N ALA A 84 -2.50 17.88 9.21
CA ALA A 84 -1.45 18.84 8.89
C ALA A 84 -1.56 20.08 9.83
N ALA A 85 -0.56 20.95 9.80
CA ALA A 85 -0.61 22.23 10.50
C ALA A 85 -1.82 23.06 10.03
N PRO A 86 -2.47 23.87 10.93
CA PRO A 86 -3.68 24.62 10.62
C PRO A 86 -3.57 25.53 9.38
N ALA A 87 -2.41 26.15 9.18
CA ALA A 87 -2.16 27.01 8.01
C ALA A 87 -2.20 26.23 6.68
N LEU A 88 -1.76 24.97 6.66
CA LEU A 88 -1.85 24.09 5.50
C LEU A 88 -3.29 23.57 5.31
N LEU A 89 -3.95 23.16 6.40
CA LEU A 89 -5.33 22.65 6.34
C LEU A 89 -6.30 23.70 5.81
N SER A 90 -6.18 24.95 6.23
CA SER A 90 -7.04 26.06 5.74
C SER A 90 -6.96 26.21 4.22
N ARG A 91 -5.75 26.16 3.66
CA ARG A 91 -5.54 26.25 2.21
C ARG A 91 -6.05 25.01 1.46
N LEU A 92 -5.82 23.82 2.01
CA LEU A 92 -6.34 22.58 1.44
C LEU A 92 -7.88 22.56 1.47
N GLY A 93 -8.51 23.08 2.53
CA GLY A 93 -9.96 23.23 2.60
C GLY A 93 -10.54 24.10 1.48
N LEU A 94 -9.92 25.25 1.21
CA LEU A 94 -10.33 26.11 0.10
C LEU A 94 -10.18 25.41 -1.26
N LEU A 95 -9.06 24.72 -1.50
CA LEU A 95 -8.86 23.95 -2.72
C LEU A 95 -9.88 22.82 -2.85
N ARG A 96 -10.25 22.18 -1.73
CA ARG A 96 -11.26 21.14 -1.70
C ARG A 96 -12.63 21.65 -2.16
N VAL A 97 -13.08 22.80 -1.65
CA VAL A 97 -14.35 23.41 -2.05
C VAL A 97 -14.35 23.70 -3.56
N ALA A 98 -13.22 24.16 -4.10
CA ALA A 98 -13.09 24.43 -5.54
C ALA A 98 -13.06 23.16 -6.40
N ALA A 99 -12.56 22.02 -5.86
CA ALA A 99 -12.39 20.79 -6.62
C ALA A 99 -13.68 19.95 -6.75
N ASP A 100 -14.38 19.71 -5.63
CA ASP A 100 -15.55 18.83 -5.61
C ASP A 100 -16.56 19.19 -4.50
N THR A 101 -16.46 20.38 -3.95
CA THR A 101 -17.31 20.94 -2.91
C THR A 101 -17.21 20.18 -1.58
N GLN A 102 -17.56 18.89 -1.55
CA GLN A 102 -17.51 18.05 -0.35
C GLN A 102 -17.51 16.54 -0.65
N THR A 103 -17.10 15.75 0.32
CA THR A 103 -17.32 14.29 0.33
C THR A 103 -18.81 14.00 0.51
N SER A 104 -19.31 12.92 -0.09
CA SER A 104 -20.71 12.46 0.09
C SER A 104 -21.07 12.36 1.57
N THR A 105 -22.11 13.09 1.98
CA THR A 105 -22.60 13.10 3.38
C THR A 105 -23.09 11.73 3.83
N LEU A 106 -23.72 10.95 2.93
CA LEU A 106 -24.15 9.58 3.22
C LEU A 106 -22.94 8.68 3.56
N GLN A 107 -21.87 8.77 2.78
CA GLN A 107 -20.67 7.97 3.02
C GLN A 107 -19.95 8.39 4.30
N MET A 108 -19.90 9.69 4.59
CA MET A 108 -19.36 10.19 5.87
C MET A 108 -20.20 9.72 7.07
N ALA A 109 -21.52 9.81 6.99
CA ALA A 109 -22.42 9.33 8.03
C ALA A 109 -22.27 7.82 8.28
N ALA A 110 -22.16 7.03 7.21
CA ALA A 110 -21.94 5.58 7.33
C ALA A 110 -20.59 5.26 8.01
N ALA A 111 -19.53 5.98 7.67
CA ALA A 111 -18.23 5.80 8.32
C ALA A 111 -18.24 6.24 9.78
N SER A 112 -18.89 7.38 10.10
CA SER A 112 -19.05 7.86 11.48
C SER A 112 -19.82 6.83 12.32
N LEU A 113 -20.99 6.40 11.84
CA LEU A 113 -21.81 5.40 12.54
C LEU A 113 -21.04 4.11 12.80
N PHE A 114 -20.22 3.66 11.85
CA PHE A 114 -19.36 2.49 12.07
C PHE A 114 -18.34 2.75 13.19
N LEU A 115 -17.66 3.89 13.18
CA LEU A 115 -16.64 4.23 14.19
C LEU A 115 -17.23 4.47 15.57
N ASP A 116 -18.48 4.95 15.65
CA ASP A 116 -19.18 5.17 16.92
C ASP A 116 -19.61 3.86 17.60
N HIS A 117 -19.86 2.81 16.82
CA HIS A 117 -20.39 1.54 17.33
C HIS A 117 -19.40 0.38 17.28
N HIS A 118 -18.25 0.53 16.61
CA HIS A 118 -17.28 -0.55 16.44
C HIS A 118 -15.84 -0.09 16.69
N ASP A 119 -15.06 -0.92 17.37
CA ASP A 119 -13.63 -0.73 17.48
C ASP A 119 -12.94 -1.05 16.14
N LEU A 120 -12.35 -0.02 15.53
CA LEU A 120 -11.64 -0.14 14.28
C LEU A 120 -10.43 -1.10 14.39
N THR A 121 -9.76 -1.14 15.54
CA THR A 121 -8.61 -2.04 15.77
C THR A 121 -9.05 -3.49 15.78
N ALA A 122 -10.15 -3.78 16.51
CA ALA A 122 -10.75 -5.11 16.53
C ALA A 122 -11.25 -5.53 15.14
N HIS A 123 -11.78 -4.59 14.34
CA HIS A 123 -12.19 -4.84 12.95
C HIS A 123 -10.99 -5.15 12.04
N ILE A 124 -9.85 -4.51 12.23
CA ILE A 124 -8.66 -4.69 11.40
C ILE A 124 -7.92 -6.01 11.71
N ALA A 125 -7.92 -6.48 12.94
CA ALA A 125 -7.17 -7.67 13.36
C ALA A 125 -7.45 -8.94 12.51
N PRO A 126 -8.71 -9.33 12.22
CA PRO A 126 -8.98 -10.44 11.33
C PRO A 126 -8.53 -10.21 9.88
N LEU A 127 -8.52 -8.95 9.40
CA LEU A 127 -7.99 -8.62 8.09
C LEU A 127 -6.48 -8.84 8.03
N GLN A 128 -5.74 -8.42 9.06
CA GLN A 128 -4.29 -8.67 9.17
C GLN A 128 -3.98 -10.16 9.13
N THR A 129 -4.71 -10.97 9.91
CA THR A 129 -4.56 -12.43 9.92
C THR A 129 -4.84 -13.06 8.54
N ALA A 130 -5.91 -12.61 7.88
CA ALA A 130 -6.26 -13.12 6.56
C ALA A 130 -5.21 -12.75 5.49
N TYR A 131 -4.65 -11.55 5.56
CA TYR A 131 -3.59 -11.13 4.64
C TYR A 131 -2.27 -11.85 4.90
N ALA A 132 -1.88 -12.06 6.17
CA ALA A 132 -0.69 -12.85 6.53
C ALA A 132 -0.76 -14.28 5.92
N ARG A 133 -1.88 -14.97 6.12
CA ARG A 133 -2.09 -16.32 5.55
C ARG A 133 -2.00 -16.34 4.01
N LYS A 134 -2.56 -15.34 3.36
CA LYS A 134 -2.50 -15.23 1.88
C LYS A 134 -1.09 -14.94 1.39
N GLN A 135 -0.33 -14.12 2.10
CA GLN A 135 1.06 -13.86 1.77
C GLN A 135 1.90 -15.13 1.89
N GLU A 136 1.78 -15.83 3.02
CA GLU A 136 2.49 -17.09 3.25
C GLU A 136 2.22 -18.11 2.13
N ALA A 137 0.95 -18.31 1.79
CA ALA A 137 0.57 -19.24 0.72
C ALA A 137 1.17 -18.84 -0.65
N ILE A 138 1.28 -17.55 -0.95
CA ILE A 138 1.92 -17.08 -2.19
C ILE A 138 3.43 -17.24 -2.13
N LEU A 139 4.07 -16.90 -1.01
CA LEU A 139 5.52 -17.06 -0.86
C LEU A 139 5.91 -18.54 -0.96
N ASP A 140 5.12 -19.44 -0.40
CA ASP A 140 5.34 -20.89 -0.52
C ASP A 140 5.17 -21.37 -1.96
N ALA A 141 4.14 -20.91 -2.67
CA ALA A 141 3.97 -21.25 -4.08
C ALA A 141 5.14 -20.70 -4.93
N ILE A 142 5.63 -19.50 -4.64
CA ILE A 142 6.79 -18.94 -5.32
C ILE A 142 8.05 -19.79 -5.04
N ARG A 143 8.30 -20.15 -3.79
CA ARG A 143 9.45 -21.01 -3.42
C ARG A 143 9.41 -22.37 -4.13
N GLN A 144 8.22 -22.93 -4.33
CA GLN A 144 8.03 -24.23 -4.97
C GLN A 144 8.12 -24.20 -6.49
N HIS A 145 7.68 -23.11 -7.12
CA HIS A 145 7.44 -23.09 -8.57
C HIS A 145 8.26 -22.06 -9.34
N PHE A 146 8.82 -21.04 -8.67
CA PHE A 146 9.60 -20.03 -9.36
C PHE A 146 11.07 -20.44 -9.47
N PRO A 147 11.73 -20.11 -10.60
CA PRO A 147 13.18 -20.27 -10.72
C PRO A 147 13.94 -19.50 -9.63
N GLN A 148 15.03 -20.06 -9.12
CA GLN A 148 15.86 -19.44 -8.07
C GLN A 148 16.44 -18.06 -8.43
N LYS A 149 16.50 -17.74 -9.72
CA LYS A 149 16.97 -16.43 -10.23
C LYS A 149 15.96 -15.30 -10.00
N ILE A 150 14.72 -15.59 -9.60
CA ILE A 150 13.70 -14.58 -9.32
C ILE A 150 13.77 -14.23 -7.85
N THR A 151 13.99 -12.95 -7.55
CA THR A 151 13.95 -12.45 -6.16
C THR A 151 12.58 -11.87 -5.86
N VAL A 152 12.09 -12.09 -4.65
CA VAL A 152 10.79 -11.56 -4.20
C VAL A 152 10.94 -10.82 -2.89
N THR A 153 10.11 -9.79 -2.69
CA THR A 153 10.02 -9.10 -1.41
C THR A 153 9.13 -9.89 -0.44
N ASP A 154 9.45 -9.78 0.85
CA ASP A 154 8.65 -10.29 1.96
C ASP A 154 8.17 -9.11 2.82
N PRO A 155 7.11 -8.41 2.43
CA PRO A 155 6.66 -7.21 3.12
C PRO A 155 5.95 -7.55 4.43
N GLU A 156 6.17 -6.76 5.48
CA GLU A 156 5.52 -6.88 6.81
C GLU A 156 4.04 -6.49 6.81
N GLY A 157 3.51 -6.06 5.69
CA GLY A 157 2.13 -5.62 5.52
C GLY A 157 1.78 -5.38 4.06
N ARG A 158 0.54 -5.03 3.78
CA ARG A 158 0.02 -4.77 2.45
C ARG A 158 -0.18 -6.03 1.58
N PRO A 159 -1.20 -6.01 0.67
CA PRO A 159 -1.59 -7.20 -0.10
C PRO A 159 -0.80 -7.37 -1.42
N PHE A 160 0.53 -7.11 -1.43
CA PHE A 160 1.36 -7.26 -2.64
C PHE A 160 2.74 -7.80 -2.31
N ILE A 161 3.26 -8.65 -3.20
CA ILE A 161 4.64 -9.08 -3.28
C ILE A 161 5.24 -8.49 -4.55
N TRP A 162 6.48 -8.05 -4.50
CA TRP A 162 7.23 -7.57 -5.64
C TRP A 162 8.21 -8.65 -6.09
N ALA A 163 8.08 -9.10 -7.34
CA ALA A 163 8.99 -10.05 -7.95
C ALA A 163 9.94 -9.32 -8.92
N THR A 164 11.22 -9.55 -8.79
CA THR A 164 12.27 -9.05 -9.70
C THR A 164 12.83 -10.22 -10.49
N PHE A 165 12.73 -10.11 -11.80
CA PHE A 165 13.22 -11.09 -12.76
C PHE A 165 14.66 -10.75 -13.18
N PRO A 166 15.41 -11.74 -13.73
CA PRO A 166 16.75 -11.51 -14.24
C PRO A 166 16.80 -10.42 -15.32
N ASP A 167 17.99 -9.82 -15.50
CA ASP A 167 18.23 -8.84 -16.54
C ASP A 167 17.92 -9.42 -17.93
N GLY A 168 17.31 -8.58 -18.78
CA GLY A 168 16.85 -8.96 -20.11
C GLY A 168 15.46 -9.62 -20.17
N PHE A 169 14.83 -9.93 -19.03
CA PHE A 169 13.47 -10.46 -19.00
C PHE A 169 12.43 -9.34 -19.18
N ASP A 170 11.63 -9.42 -20.24
CA ASP A 170 10.50 -8.49 -20.44
C ASP A 170 9.26 -8.93 -19.65
N ALA A 171 9.16 -8.46 -18.40
CA ALA A 171 8.04 -8.75 -17.53
C ALA A 171 6.70 -8.21 -18.08
N THR A 172 6.74 -7.16 -18.90
CA THR A 172 5.52 -6.58 -19.51
C THR A 172 4.99 -7.48 -20.60
N ALA A 173 5.84 -7.93 -21.51
CA ALA A 173 5.48 -8.89 -22.55
C ALA A 173 5.00 -10.22 -21.93
N PHE A 174 5.75 -10.76 -20.95
CA PHE A 174 5.34 -11.98 -20.24
C PHE A 174 3.96 -11.84 -19.59
N MET A 175 3.68 -10.74 -18.92
CA MET A 175 2.40 -10.51 -18.28
C MET A 175 1.26 -10.41 -19.31
N ARG A 176 1.50 -9.75 -20.44
CA ARG A 176 0.51 -9.58 -21.50
C ARG A 176 0.22 -10.89 -22.22
N ASP A 177 1.27 -11.61 -22.60
CA ASP A 177 1.19 -12.66 -23.59
C ASP A 177 1.03 -14.06 -22.96
N VAL A 178 1.43 -14.23 -21.70
CA VAL A 178 1.39 -15.51 -20.99
C VAL A 178 0.51 -15.45 -19.74
N ALA A 179 0.88 -14.63 -18.76
CA ALA A 179 0.25 -14.66 -17.44
C ALA A 179 -1.22 -14.23 -17.46
N LEU A 180 -1.61 -13.26 -18.28
CA LEU A 180 -3.01 -12.83 -18.42
C LEU A 180 -3.86 -13.85 -19.20
N GLN A 181 -3.26 -14.61 -20.10
CA GLN A 181 -3.96 -15.64 -20.87
C GLN A 181 -4.14 -16.93 -20.06
N GLN A 182 -3.13 -17.36 -19.32
CA GLN A 182 -3.15 -18.62 -18.59
C GLN A 182 -3.68 -18.52 -17.16
N ALA A 183 -3.40 -17.43 -16.46
CA ALA A 183 -3.61 -17.34 -15.01
C ALA A 183 -4.94 -16.73 -14.61
N ARG A 184 -5.96 -16.55 -15.42
CA ARG A 184 -7.23 -15.91 -15.02
C ARG A 184 -7.05 -14.73 -14.03
N VAL A 185 -5.92 -14.02 -14.16
CA VAL A 185 -5.56 -12.90 -13.29
C VAL A 185 -6.36 -11.69 -13.75
N ARG A 186 -7.12 -11.06 -12.86
CA ARG A 186 -7.86 -9.84 -13.20
C ARG A 186 -6.89 -8.71 -13.54
N LYS A 187 -7.01 -8.18 -14.76
CA LYS A 187 -6.19 -7.12 -15.36
C LYS A 187 -5.82 -5.90 -14.49
N PRO A 188 -6.65 -5.38 -13.56
CA PRO A 188 -6.40 -4.04 -13.03
C PRO A 188 -5.28 -3.93 -12.00
N ASN A 189 -4.69 -5.02 -11.53
CA ASN A 189 -3.79 -4.97 -10.36
C ASN A 189 -2.34 -5.38 -10.63
N LEU A 190 -1.97 -5.65 -11.87
CA LEU A 190 -0.62 -6.01 -12.24
C LEU A 190 0.12 -4.80 -12.80
N LEU A 191 1.07 -4.28 -12.04
CA LEU A 191 2.02 -3.29 -12.52
C LEU A 191 3.31 -4.04 -12.87
N ALA A 192 3.56 -4.24 -14.16
CA ALA A 192 4.87 -4.59 -14.66
C ALA A 192 5.65 -3.30 -14.96
N LYS A 193 6.92 -3.23 -14.56
CA LYS A 193 7.85 -2.23 -15.07
C LYS A 193 8.56 -2.82 -16.27
N ALA A 194 8.87 -1.98 -17.25
CA ALA A 194 9.70 -2.33 -18.43
C ALA A 194 11.10 -2.89 -18.09
N THR A 195 11.44 -2.97 -16.81
CA THR A 195 12.75 -3.38 -16.26
C THR A 195 12.71 -4.73 -15.54
N GLY A 196 11.93 -5.70 -16.00
CA GLY A 196 12.01 -7.06 -15.45
C GLY A 196 11.44 -7.27 -14.05
N SER A 197 10.41 -6.54 -13.65
CA SER A 197 9.79 -6.70 -12.31
C SER A 197 8.26 -6.69 -12.39
N ALA A 198 7.60 -7.45 -11.54
CA ALA A 198 6.15 -7.51 -11.47
C ALA A 198 5.62 -7.47 -10.03
N ARG A 199 4.45 -6.84 -9.85
CA ARG A 199 3.71 -6.83 -8.60
C ARG A 199 2.65 -7.92 -8.59
N LEU A 200 2.70 -8.78 -7.59
CA LEU A 200 1.76 -9.89 -7.39
C LEU A 200 0.75 -9.52 -6.30
N PRO A 201 -0.52 -9.20 -6.65
CA PRO A 201 -1.55 -8.91 -5.67
C PRO A 201 -2.14 -10.20 -5.10
N PHE A 202 -2.42 -10.24 -3.79
CA PHE A 202 -3.07 -11.38 -3.14
C PHE A 202 -4.37 -11.03 -2.39
N ALA A 203 -4.76 -9.76 -2.35
CA ALA A 203 -5.94 -9.32 -1.62
C ALA A 203 -7.26 -9.95 -2.10
N ASN A 204 -7.40 -10.19 -3.40
CA ASN A 204 -8.63 -10.65 -4.03
C ASN A 204 -8.62 -12.13 -4.45
N GLN A 205 -7.61 -12.90 -4.07
CA GLN A 205 -7.58 -14.33 -4.38
C GLN A 205 -8.41 -15.11 -3.36
N ARG A 206 -9.47 -15.77 -3.82
CA ARG A 206 -10.09 -16.83 -3.05
C ARG A 206 -9.15 -18.03 -3.04
N PRO A 207 -8.98 -18.74 -1.92
CA PRO A 207 -8.24 -20.01 -1.91
C PRO A 207 -8.95 -20.98 -2.86
N ARG A 208 -8.39 -21.19 -4.03
CA ARG A 208 -8.71 -22.29 -4.93
C ARG A 208 -7.42 -23.07 -5.11
N SER A 209 -7.51 -24.37 -5.08
CA SER A 209 -6.46 -25.27 -5.55
C SER A 209 -6.07 -24.86 -6.97
N LEU A 210 -4.94 -24.18 -7.11
CA LEU A 210 -4.38 -23.82 -8.41
C LEU A 210 -3.64 -25.06 -8.92
N PRO A 211 -3.89 -25.51 -10.17
CA PRO A 211 -2.95 -26.38 -10.84
C PRO A 211 -1.62 -25.62 -11.01
N ALA A 212 -0.52 -26.25 -10.72
CA ALA A 212 0.82 -25.69 -10.85
C ALA A 212 1.04 -25.16 -12.28
N PRO A 213 1.58 -23.93 -12.45
CA PRO A 213 2.04 -23.49 -13.76
C PRO A 213 3.24 -24.38 -14.16
N THR A 214 3.10 -25.13 -15.23
CA THR A 214 4.24 -25.78 -15.89
C THR A 214 5.01 -24.70 -16.62
N PHE A 215 6.22 -24.45 -16.15
CA PHE A 215 7.21 -23.70 -16.92
C PHE A 215 8.00 -24.74 -17.71
N ASP A 216 7.72 -24.87 -19.01
CA ASP A 216 8.62 -25.51 -19.92
C ASP A 216 9.84 -24.60 -20.18
N PRO A 217 11.06 -25.17 -20.28
CA PRO A 217 12.32 -24.45 -20.32
C PRO A 217 12.51 -23.52 -21.53
#